data_d4565119a8ed123509125e714b045886
#
_entry.id   d4565119a8ed123509125e714b045886
#
_cell.length_a   1.000
_cell.length_b   1.000
_cell.length_c   1.000
_cell.angle_alpha   90.00
_cell.angle_beta   90.00
_cell.angle_gamma   90.00
#
_symmetry.space_group_name_H-M   'P 1'
#
loop_
_entity.id
_entity.type
_entity.pdbx_description
1 polymer ?
#
loop_
_entity_poly.entity_id
_entity_poly.type
_entity_poly.pdbx_seq_one_letter_code
_entity_poly.pdbx_strand_id
1 'polypeptide(L)'
;MEDGIAYVPCRIDGIGDIISKFSTKGCESLDGEFVDYLLDFIDCIPEEYPVVLEIHGPKFTDEEKKLITETIESDSDYMLGKTEAENRHHRIVFFWMAVGTIGSGILLAVIKKFISDEIPIEFFYVLFWLFADAFVRYLFIENSTYRDDKIRAGRIASMKVEFVED
;
A
#
# COMPACT_ATOMS: atom_id res chain seq x y z
N MET A 1 -15.10 13.70 15.12
CA MET A 1 -16.02 13.16 14.11
C MET A 1 -17.28 13.98 14.16
N GLU A 2 -17.54 14.79 13.16
CA GLU A 2 -18.75 15.58 13.02
C GLU A 2 -19.42 15.15 11.72
N ASP A 3 -20.72 14.98 11.74
CA ASP A 3 -21.57 14.61 10.58
C ASP A 3 -21.12 13.40 9.73
N GLY A 4 -20.42 12.42 10.33
CA GLY A 4 -19.94 11.24 9.60
C GLY A 4 -18.70 11.49 8.74
N ILE A 5 -17.99 12.58 8.95
CA ILE A 5 -16.72 12.94 8.31
C ILE A 5 -15.60 12.90 9.36
N ALA A 6 -14.46 12.37 9.00
CA ALA A 6 -13.28 12.37 9.84
C ALA A 6 -12.33 13.49 9.40
N TYR A 7 -12.03 14.40 10.31
CA TYR A 7 -11.11 15.49 10.09
C TYR A 7 -9.73 15.13 10.62
N VAL A 8 -8.71 15.35 9.81
CA VAL A 8 -7.30 15.20 10.16
C VAL A 8 -6.70 16.60 10.28
N PRO A 9 -6.54 17.12 11.51
CA PRO A 9 -5.98 18.45 11.70
C PRO A 9 -4.46 18.39 11.51
N CYS A 10 -3.90 19.24 10.67
CA CYS A 10 -2.48 19.40 10.47
C CYS A 10 -2.09 20.85 10.65
N ARG A 11 -1.10 21.15 11.50
CA ARG A 11 -0.56 22.48 11.68
C ARG A 11 0.78 22.62 11.00
N ILE A 12 0.91 23.62 10.14
CA ILE A 12 2.13 23.89 9.38
C ILE A 12 2.54 25.37 9.52
N ASP A 13 3.84 25.60 9.49
CA ASP A 13 4.41 26.95 9.53
C ASP A 13 4.64 27.52 8.11
N GLY A 14 4.67 26.66 7.09
CA GLY A 14 4.83 27.05 5.71
C GLY A 14 4.75 25.87 4.73
N ILE A 15 4.79 26.18 3.45
CA ILE A 15 4.70 25.21 2.36
C ILE A 15 5.81 24.12 2.40
N GLY A 16 6.96 24.45 2.98
CA GLY A 16 8.10 23.53 3.13
C GLY A 16 7.86 22.40 4.11
N ASP A 17 6.80 22.44 4.92
CA ASP A 17 6.42 21.37 5.83
C ASP A 17 5.61 20.28 5.11
N ILE A 18 5.02 20.62 3.97
CA ILE A 18 4.25 19.70 3.14
C ILE A 18 5.04 19.24 1.93
N ILE A 19 5.74 20.15 1.26
CA ILE A 19 6.49 19.89 0.04
C ILE A 19 7.95 19.60 0.37
N SER A 20 8.45 18.49 -0.13
CA SER A 20 9.82 18.05 0.10
C SER A 20 10.83 19.10 -0.38
N LYS A 21 11.85 19.35 0.42
CA LYS A 21 12.98 20.25 0.10
C LYS A 21 13.80 19.81 -1.12
N PHE A 22 13.61 18.59 -1.59
CA PHE A 22 14.24 18.05 -2.79
C PHE A 22 13.40 18.25 -4.04
N SER A 23 12.19 18.79 -3.90
CA SER A 23 11.29 19.10 -5.00
C SER A 23 11.87 20.18 -5.90
N THR A 24 11.61 20.06 -7.20
CA THR A 24 11.94 21.06 -8.20
C THR A 24 10.66 21.50 -8.90
N LYS A 25 10.67 22.72 -9.45
CA LYS A 25 9.50 23.29 -10.09
C LYS A 25 8.97 22.38 -11.22
N GLY A 26 7.72 21.93 -11.08
CA GLY A 26 7.06 21.00 -12.00
C GLY A 26 7.29 19.52 -11.70
N CYS A 27 8.01 19.21 -10.60
CA CYS A 27 8.21 17.86 -10.05
C CYS A 27 8.19 17.96 -8.54
N GLU A 28 7.13 18.53 -8.02
CA GLU A 28 6.90 18.64 -6.59
C GLU A 28 6.49 17.26 -6.04
N SER A 29 7.00 16.94 -4.86
CA SER A 29 6.63 15.73 -4.10
C SER A 29 6.36 16.10 -2.65
N LEU A 30 5.55 15.30 -1.98
CA LEU A 30 5.28 15.48 -0.56
C LEU A 30 6.52 15.18 0.29
N ASP A 31 6.62 15.84 1.44
CA ASP A 31 7.63 15.49 2.43
C ASP A 31 7.28 14.16 3.10
N GLY A 32 8.32 13.34 3.36
CA GLY A 32 8.13 12.00 3.91
C GLY A 32 7.50 12.02 5.31
N GLU A 33 7.88 12.96 6.16
CA GLU A 33 7.33 13.09 7.53
C GLU A 33 5.84 13.48 7.47
N PHE A 34 5.46 14.31 6.50
CA PHE A 34 4.06 14.66 6.28
C PHE A 34 3.24 13.46 5.77
N VAL A 35 3.78 12.66 4.87
CA VAL A 35 3.12 11.44 4.38
C VAL A 35 2.94 10.43 5.50
N ASP A 36 3.97 10.21 6.31
CA ASP A 36 3.91 9.29 7.46
C ASP A 36 2.85 9.75 8.47
N TYR A 37 2.79 11.05 8.75
CA TYR A 37 1.76 11.65 9.60
C TYR A 37 0.34 11.37 9.07
N LEU A 38 0.10 11.54 7.77
CA LEU A 38 -1.20 11.26 7.17
C LEU A 38 -1.58 9.79 7.27
N LEU A 39 -0.63 8.89 7.02
CA LEU A 39 -0.84 7.44 7.09
C LEU A 39 -1.20 7.01 8.51
N ASP A 40 -0.49 7.51 9.51
CA ASP A 40 -0.77 7.20 10.93
C ASP A 40 -2.18 7.62 11.35
N PHE A 41 -2.64 8.80 10.90
CA PHE A 41 -4.01 9.25 11.18
C PHE A 41 -5.06 8.44 10.44
N ILE A 42 -4.84 8.13 9.16
CA ILE A 42 -5.77 7.35 8.34
C ILE A 42 -5.97 5.94 8.91
N ASP A 43 -4.92 5.34 9.45
CA ASP A 43 -4.99 4.02 10.10
C ASP A 43 -5.88 4.01 11.37
N CYS A 44 -5.99 5.15 12.02
CA CYS A 44 -6.86 5.29 13.20
C CYS A 44 -8.34 5.53 12.85
N ILE A 45 -8.65 5.86 11.58
CA ILE A 45 -10.00 6.21 11.13
C ILE A 45 -10.64 4.99 10.45
N PRO A 46 -11.83 4.51 10.87
CA PRO A 46 -12.54 3.43 10.18
C PRO A 46 -12.75 3.72 8.68
N GLU A 47 -12.67 2.68 7.84
CA GLU A 47 -12.71 2.81 6.37
C GLU A 47 -14.00 3.43 5.81
N GLU A 48 -15.08 3.36 6.55
CA GLU A 48 -16.41 3.86 6.19
C GLU A 48 -16.55 5.39 6.21
N TYR A 49 -15.60 6.10 6.86
CA TYR A 49 -15.66 7.56 6.97
C TYR A 49 -14.78 8.25 5.92
N PRO A 50 -15.35 9.20 5.14
CA PRO A 50 -14.55 10.07 4.29
C PRO A 50 -13.63 10.95 5.14
N VAL A 51 -12.43 11.20 4.61
CA VAL A 51 -11.38 11.97 5.29
C VAL A 51 -11.27 13.37 4.71
N VAL A 52 -11.15 14.34 5.58
CA VAL A 52 -10.86 15.74 5.23
C VAL A 52 -9.59 16.16 5.96
N LEU A 53 -8.61 16.67 5.23
CA LEU A 53 -7.40 17.24 5.78
C LEU A 53 -7.61 18.72 6.06
N GLU A 54 -7.57 19.10 7.33
CA GLU A 54 -7.62 20.51 7.76
C GLU A 54 -6.20 21.03 7.96
N ILE A 55 -5.77 21.93 7.09
CA ILE A 55 -4.45 22.56 7.17
C ILE A 55 -4.60 23.89 7.93
N HIS A 56 -4.11 23.91 9.16
CA HIS A 56 -4.00 25.10 9.99
C HIS A 56 -2.64 25.77 9.79
N GLY A 57 -2.63 27.07 9.52
CA GLY A 57 -1.35 27.75 9.32
C GLY A 57 -1.51 29.22 8.92
N PRO A 58 -0.42 29.84 8.45
CA PRO A 58 -0.43 31.21 7.99
C PRO A 58 -1.35 31.37 6.78
N LYS A 59 -1.67 32.60 6.45
CA LYS A 59 -2.47 32.89 5.27
C LYS A 59 -1.73 32.51 3.99
N PHE A 60 -2.15 31.41 3.38
CA PHE A 60 -1.64 30.93 2.10
C PHE A 60 -2.26 31.73 0.95
N THR A 61 -1.45 32.00 -0.06
CA THR A 61 -1.92 32.54 -1.34
C THR A 61 -2.72 31.49 -2.11
N ASP A 62 -3.56 31.91 -3.03
CA ASP A 62 -4.33 30.99 -3.86
C ASP A 62 -3.43 30.09 -4.70
N GLU A 63 -2.24 30.58 -5.09
CA GLU A 63 -1.23 29.81 -5.82
C GLU A 63 -0.62 28.71 -4.93
N GLU A 64 -0.33 29.02 -3.67
CA GLU A 64 0.20 28.04 -2.71
C GLU A 64 -0.83 26.97 -2.35
N LYS A 65 -2.09 27.36 -2.12
CA LYS A 65 -3.19 26.42 -1.87
C LYS A 65 -3.37 25.45 -3.04
N LYS A 66 -3.32 25.99 -4.25
CA LYS A 66 -3.42 25.20 -5.46
C LYS A 66 -2.24 24.24 -5.60
N LEU A 67 -1.01 24.71 -5.38
CA LEU A 67 0.19 23.90 -5.46
C LEU A 67 0.16 22.75 -4.44
N ILE A 68 -0.22 23.03 -3.19
CA ILE A 68 -0.36 21.99 -2.15
C ILE A 68 -1.38 20.94 -2.58
N THR A 69 -2.56 21.36 -3.05
CA THR A 69 -3.62 20.43 -3.46
C THR A 69 -3.18 19.58 -4.65
N GLU A 70 -2.60 20.19 -5.69
CA GLU A 70 -2.11 19.47 -6.87
C GLU A 70 -0.96 18.50 -6.53
N THR A 71 -0.09 18.87 -5.57
CA THR A 71 0.99 17.99 -5.13
C THR A 71 0.44 16.79 -4.36
N ILE A 72 -0.55 17.00 -3.46
CA ILE A 72 -1.20 15.91 -2.73
C ILE A 72 -1.89 14.94 -3.70
N GLU A 73 -2.65 15.46 -4.68
CA GLU A 73 -3.31 14.64 -5.69
C GLU A 73 -2.30 13.83 -6.53
N SER A 74 -1.28 14.50 -7.07
CA SER A 74 -0.27 13.88 -7.92
C SER A 74 0.54 12.81 -7.20
N ASP A 75 0.96 13.07 -5.96
CA ASP A 75 1.75 12.12 -5.17
C ASP A 75 0.90 10.92 -4.72
N SER A 76 -0.37 11.18 -4.40
CA SER A 76 -1.33 10.12 -4.07
C SER A 76 -1.61 9.20 -5.25
N ASP A 77 -1.77 9.76 -6.45
CA ASP A 77 -1.94 9.00 -7.69
C ASP A 77 -0.69 8.16 -8.00
N TYR A 78 0.51 8.73 -7.77
CA TYR A 78 1.76 7.99 -7.91
C TYR A 78 1.85 6.83 -6.90
N MET A 79 1.51 7.06 -5.63
CA MET A 79 1.49 6.01 -4.60
C MET A 79 0.50 4.89 -4.97
N LEU A 80 -0.69 5.25 -5.45
CA LEU A 80 -1.69 4.29 -5.89
C LEU A 80 -1.20 3.47 -7.09
N GLY A 81 -0.61 4.12 -8.09
CA GLY A 81 -0.03 3.47 -9.26
C GLY A 81 1.12 2.52 -8.92
N LYS A 82 1.98 2.91 -7.98
CA LYS A 82 3.06 2.07 -7.45
C LYS A 82 2.50 0.81 -6.77
N THR A 83 1.53 0.98 -5.87
CA THR A 83 0.88 -0.14 -5.17
C THR A 83 0.20 -1.10 -6.15
N GLU A 84 -0.43 -0.58 -7.21
CA GLU A 84 -1.05 -1.42 -8.25
C GLU A 84 -0.03 -2.20 -9.09
N ALA A 85 1.10 -1.59 -9.41
CA ALA A 85 2.18 -2.25 -10.15
C ALA A 85 2.83 -3.38 -9.32
N GLU A 86 3.09 -3.14 -8.05
CA GLU A 86 3.58 -4.13 -7.09
C GLU A 86 2.60 -5.29 -6.94
N ASN A 87 1.30 -5.02 -6.79
CA ASN A 87 0.27 -6.03 -6.69
C ASN A 87 0.20 -6.93 -7.94
N ARG A 88 0.36 -6.35 -9.14
CA ARG A 88 0.41 -7.15 -10.38
C ARG A 88 1.57 -8.15 -10.35
N HIS A 89 2.76 -7.71 -9.96
CA HIS A 89 3.93 -8.59 -9.86
C HIS A 89 3.68 -9.73 -8.86
N HIS A 90 3.17 -9.39 -7.69
CA HIS A 90 2.87 -10.38 -6.65
C HIS A 90 1.80 -11.40 -7.05
N ARG A 91 0.77 -10.99 -7.79
CA ARG A 91 -0.23 -11.93 -8.34
C ARG A 91 0.37 -12.95 -9.32
N ILE A 92 1.34 -12.54 -10.11
CA ILE A 92 2.05 -13.45 -11.02
C ILE A 92 2.89 -14.46 -10.22
N VAL A 93 3.63 -13.99 -9.21
CA VAL A 93 4.41 -14.86 -8.32
C VAL A 93 3.50 -15.85 -7.59
N PHE A 94 2.38 -15.39 -7.05
CA PHE A 94 1.37 -16.23 -6.42
C PHE A 94 0.85 -17.34 -7.35
N PHE A 95 0.52 -16.98 -8.58
CA PHE A 95 0.06 -17.97 -9.57
C PHE A 95 1.10 -19.05 -9.80
N TRP A 96 2.38 -18.69 -9.97
CA TRP A 96 3.46 -19.66 -10.15
C TRP A 96 3.72 -20.50 -8.90
N MET A 97 3.57 -19.95 -7.69
CA MET A 97 3.64 -20.72 -6.44
C MET A 97 2.49 -21.73 -6.34
N ALA A 98 1.26 -21.33 -6.69
CA ALA A 98 0.11 -22.23 -6.72
C ALA A 98 0.32 -23.38 -7.71
N VAL A 99 0.78 -23.07 -8.94
CA VAL A 99 1.10 -24.06 -9.96
C VAL A 99 2.22 -25.00 -9.49
N GLY A 100 3.27 -24.46 -8.85
CA GLY A 100 4.36 -25.24 -8.28
C GLY A 100 3.89 -26.20 -7.17
N THR A 101 3.03 -25.74 -6.29
CA THR A 101 2.45 -26.56 -5.20
C THR A 101 1.60 -27.70 -5.76
N ILE A 102 0.68 -27.38 -6.67
CA ILE A 102 -0.19 -28.41 -7.30
C ILE A 102 0.66 -29.38 -8.12
N GLY A 103 1.59 -28.87 -8.93
CA GLY A 103 2.47 -29.68 -9.78
C GLY A 103 3.35 -30.63 -8.97
N SER A 104 3.96 -30.13 -7.88
CA SER A 104 4.79 -30.97 -6.99
C SER A 104 3.98 -32.03 -6.26
N GLY A 105 2.73 -31.72 -5.87
CA GLY A 105 1.81 -32.68 -5.27
C GLY A 105 1.41 -33.81 -6.24
N ILE A 106 1.09 -33.46 -7.48
CA ILE A 106 0.80 -34.46 -8.53
C ILE A 106 2.04 -35.31 -8.82
N LEU A 107 3.19 -34.67 -8.95
CA LEU A 107 4.46 -35.40 -9.20
C LEU A 107 4.76 -36.39 -8.08
N LEU A 108 4.59 -35.97 -6.82
CA LEU A 108 4.75 -36.85 -5.66
C LEU A 108 3.80 -38.06 -5.70
N ALA A 109 2.54 -37.84 -6.06
CA ALA A 109 1.55 -38.91 -6.19
C ALA A 109 1.93 -39.92 -7.30
N VAL A 110 2.46 -39.43 -8.43
CA VAL A 110 2.91 -40.25 -9.53
C VAL A 110 4.16 -41.05 -9.15
N ILE A 111 5.14 -40.38 -8.53
CA ILE A 111 6.41 -41.01 -8.12
C ILE A 111 6.17 -42.17 -7.14
N LYS A 112 5.29 -41.99 -6.15
CA LYS A 112 4.90 -43.03 -5.18
C LYS A 112 4.34 -44.28 -5.84
N LYS A 113 3.78 -44.18 -7.06
CA LYS A 113 3.24 -45.29 -7.78
C LYS A 113 4.32 -46.12 -8.52
N PHE A 114 5.44 -45.50 -8.89
CA PHE A 114 6.48 -46.09 -9.72
C PHE A 114 7.77 -46.40 -8.97
N ILE A 115 8.04 -45.70 -7.87
CA ILE A 115 9.27 -45.83 -7.09
C ILE A 115 8.90 -46.34 -5.70
N SER A 116 9.53 -47.49 -5.33
CA SER A 116 9.35 -48.10 -4.00
C SER A 116 10.43 -47.66 -3.00
N ASP A 117 11.50 -47.02 -3.46
CA ASP A 117 12.58 -46.53 -2.59
C ASP A 117 12.15 -45.28 -1.83
N GLU A 118 12.38 -45.28 -0.53
CA GLU A 118 11.95 -44.21 0.38
C GLU A 118 12.73 -42.88 0.19
N ILE A 119 14.04 -42.95 -0.08
CA ILE A 119 14.94 -41.78 -0.15
C ILE A 119 14.50 -40.75 -1.22
N PRO A 120 14.26 -41.12 -2.49
CA PRO A 120 13.81 -40.15 -3.48
C PRO A 120 12.41 -39.61 -3.16
N ILE A 121 11.53 -40.37 -2.52
CA ILE A 121 10.20 -39.94 -2.13
C ILE A 121 10.29 -38.83 -1.06
N GLU A 122 11.18 -38.95 -0.07
CA GLU A 122 11.39 -37.95 0.95
C GLU A 122 11.87 -36.61 0.37
N PHE A 123 12.75 -36.62 -0.63
CA PHE A 123 13.19 -35.41 -1.32
C PHE A 123 12.02 -34.65 -1.96
N PHE A 124 11.11 -35.38 -2.64
CA PHE A 124 9.94 -34.77 -3.25
C PHE A 124 8.90 -34.27 -2.21
N TYR A 125 8.85 -34.90 -1.03
CA TYR A 125 8.07 -34.37 0.10
C TYR A 125 8.60 -33.02 0.58
N VAL A 126 9.91 -32.89 0.76
CA VAL A 126 10.52 -31.62 1.16
C VAL A 126 10.26 -30.54 0.11
N LEU A 127 10.38 -30.87 -1.17
CA LEU A 127 10.10 -29.94 -2.25
C LEU A 127 8.63 -29.47 -2.23
N PHE A 128 7.68 -30.38 -2.06
CA PHE A 128 6.27 -30.07 -1.93
C PHE A 128 6.00 -29.15 -0.74
N TRP A 129 6.58 -29.46 0.43
CA TRP A 129 6.44 -28.65 1.62
C TRP A 129 6.96 -27.22 1.44
N LEU A 130 8.07 -27.07 0.72
CA LEU A 130 8.67 -25.76 0.45
C LEU A 130 7.75 -24.87 -0.38
N PHE A 131 7.12 -25.42 -1.41
CA PHE A 131 6.12 -24.69 -2.19
C PHE A 131 4.84 -24.43 -1.41
N ALA A 132 4.37 -25.41 -0.62
CA ALA A 132 3.16 -25.28 0.18
C ALA A 132 3.31 -24.23 1.28
N ASP A 133 4.44 -24.18 1.98
CA ASP A 133 4.72 -23.16 3.01
C ASP A 133 4.75 -21.75 2.40
N ALA A 134 5.46 -21.58 1.28
CA ALA A 134 5.52 -20.30 0.58
C ALA A 134 4.13 -19.84 0.10
N PHE A 135 3.31 -20.75 -0.42
CA PHE A 135 1.95 -20.48 -0.86
C PHE A 135 1.04 -20.06 0.29
N VAL A 136 1.09 -20.78 1.42
CA VAL A 136 0.30 -20.47 2.62
C VAL A 136 0.71 -19.13 3.21
N ARG A 137 2.00 -18.85 3.32
CA ARG A 137 2.52 -17.56 3.80
C ARG A 137 2.02 -16.41 2.96
N TYR A 138 2.05 -16.56 1.65
CA TYR A 138 1.53 -15.54 0.74
C TYR A 138 0.04 -15.29 0.96
N LEU A 139 -0.77 -16.35 1.07
CA LEU A 139 -2.22 -16.22 1.28
C LEU A 139 -2.60 -15.43 2.53
N PHE A 140 -1.91 -15.70 3.65
CA PHE A 140 -2.30 -15.18 4.95
C PHE A 140 -1.61 -13.86 5.33
N ILE A 141 -0.41 -13.62 4.84
CA ILE A 141 0.41 -12.48 5.26
C ILE A 141 0.47 -11.41 4.17
N GLU A 142 0.99 -11.77 3.00
CA GLU A 142 1.26 -10.78 1.95
C GLU A 142 -0.01 -10.20 1.33
N ASN A 143 -1.01 -11.03 1.07
CA ASN A 143 -2.26 -10.55 0.46
C ASN A 143 -3.04 -9.55 1.35
N SER A 144 -2.95 -9.68 2.67
CA SER A 144 -3.55 -8.73 3.61
C SER A 144 -2.85 -7.38 3.55
N THR A 145 -1.52 -7.37 3.60
CA THR A 145 -0.71 -6.15 3.58
C THR A 145 -0.97 -5.31 2.33
N TYR A 146 -1.00 -5.94 1.14
CA TYR A 146 -1.27 -5.21 -0.12
C TYR A 146 -2.66 -4.60 -0.20
N ARG A 147 -3.66 -5.29 0.36
CA ARG A 147 -5.01 -4.74 0.41
C ARG A 147 -5.07 -3.49 1.27
N ASP A 148 -4.41 -3.54 2.42
CA ASP A 148 -4.38 -2.44 3.36
C ASP A 148 -3.64 -1.23 2.78
N ASP A 149 -2.49 -1.43 2.13
CA ASP A 149 -1.74 -0.38 1.45
C ASP A 149 -2.53 0.28 0.31
N LYS A 150 -3.28 -0.51 -0.46
CA LYS A 150 -4.16 0.03 -1.51
C LYS A 150 -5.30 0.87 -0.94
N ILE A 151 -5.91 0.44 0.16
CA ILE A 151 -6.97 1.18 0.83
C ILE A 151 -6.42 2.50 1.36
N ARG A 152 -5.26 2.50 2.02
CA ARG A 152 -4.57 3.70 2.52
C ARG A 152 -4.30 4.71 1.40
N ALA A 153 -3.64 4.28 0.33
CA ALA A 153 -3.34 5.13 -0.82
C ALA A 153 -4.62 5.70 -1.46
N GLY A 154 -5.66 4.88 -1.60
CA GLY A 154 -6.96 5.32 -2.14
C GLY A 154 -7.66 6.35 -1.24
N ARG A 155 -7.52 6.24 0.08
CA ARG A 155 -8.09 7.21 1.04
C ARG A 155 -7.37 8.55 0.98
N ILE A 156 -6.03 8.55 0.84
CA ILE A 156 -5.27 9.79 0.65
C ILE A 156 -5.68 10.45 -0.68
N ALA A 157 -5.77 9.68 -1.76
CA ALA A 157 -6.16 10.19 -3.08
C ALA A 157 -7.59 10.78 -3.13
N SER A 158 -8.49 10.26 -2.30
CA SER A 158 -9.89 10.75 -2.20
C SER A 158 -10.11 11.82 -1.13
N MET A 159 -9.07 12.17 -0.39
CA MET A 159 -9.14 13.13 0.72
C MET A 159 -9.38 14.55 0.20
N LYS A 160 -10.30 15.27 0.84
CA LYS A 160 -10.47 16.70 0.59
C LYS A 160 -9.52 17.50 1.44
N VAL A 161 -8.98 18.58 0.87
CA VAL A 161 -8.09 19.52 1.58
C VAL A 161 -8.85 20.80 1.89
N GLU A 162 -8.89 21.18 3.16
CA GLU A 162 -9.47 22.43 3.64
C GLU A 162 -8.40 23.25 4.37
N PHE A 163 -8.35 24.56 4.08
CA PHE A 163 -7.39 25.47 4.70
C PHE A 163 -8.11 26.32 5.75
N VAL A 164 -7.61 26.28 6.97
CA VAL A 164 -8.11 27.06 8.10
C VAL A 164 -7.07 28.12 8.47
N GLU A 165 -7.45 29.39 8.38
CA GLU A 165 -6.58 30.51 8.78
C GLU A 165 -6.64 30.67 10.32
N ASP A 166 -5.49 30.59 10.98
CA ASP A 166 -5.34 30.83 12.42
C ASP A 166 -5.27 32.34 12.76
#